data_585c9bc8245efd6fd1ed2d4261986d29
#
_entry.id   585c9bc8245efd6fd1ed2d4261986d29
#
_cell.length_a   1.000
_cell.length_b   1.000
_cell.length_c   1.000
_cell.angle_alpha   90.00
_cell.angle_beta   90.00
_cell.angle_gamma   90.00
#
_symmetry.space_group_name_H-M   'P 1'
#
loop_
_entity.id
_entity.type
_entity.pdbx_description
1 polymer ?
#
loop_
_entity_poly.entity_id
_entity_poly.type
_entity_poly.pdbx_seq_one_letter_code
_entity_poly.pdbx_strand_id
1 'polypeptide(L)'
;EGKVFSTDKSVWMQGRCVWIFAHMCRLYGTRPEWLEASRSCLDFMEDHCINRSAGNRMYFTVTADGKPLRQRRYCFSEEFYAIANAEYYGITGDRKCLERARRAYQLVYDLNHGAPDPTGLGPKTSPETRKGRALADPMIFLNMTSVLRRVDPEQAALYDQYSAQCVHDIFAYHHKPDLHCTLESVGMNGEFQSDISAGRVVNPGHDIECSWFLMEEANRIGSRDLHRKAEDVFRFAINAGWDQEYGGLLYFI
;
A
#
# COMPACT_ATOMS: atom_id res chain seq x y z
N GLU A 1 -11.34 -25.35 -0.87
CA GLU A 1 -11.16 -26.58 -1.66
C GLU A 1 -10.29 -26.37 -2.94
N GLY A 2 -9.72 -25.17 -3.13
CA GLY A 2 -8.76 -24.87 -4.21
C GLY A 2 -9.33 -24.79 -5.63
N LYS A 3 -10.64 -24.79 -5.79
CA LYS A 3 -11.26 -24.64 -7.12
C LYS A 3 -11.19 -23.18 -7.57
N VAL A 4 -10.57 -22.94 -8.73
CA VAL A 4 -10.55 -21.63 -9.37
C VAL A 4 -11.96 -21.27 -9.85
N PHE A 5 -12.53 -20.17 -9.36
CA PHE A 5 -13.85 -19.67 -9.75
C PHE A 5 -13.81 -18.40 -10.61
N SER A 6 -12.67 -17.72 -10.68
CA SER A 6 -12.41 -16.59 -11.58
C SER A 6 -10.99 -16.64 -12.11
N THR A 7 -10.80 -16.29 -13.37
CA THR A 7 -9.48 -16.19 -14.01
C THR A 7 -9.01 -14.75 -14.17
N ASP A 8 -9.82 -13.76 -13.80
CA ASP A 8 -9.43 -12.35 -13.83
C ASP A 8 -8.21 -12.09 -12.97
N LYS A 9 -7.35 -11.19 -13.42
CA LYS A 9 -6.09 -10.85 -12.76
C LYS A 9 -6.23 -9.49 -12.07
N SER A 10 -6.13 -9.48 -10.75
CA SER A 10 -5.96 -8.25 -9.98
C SER A 10 -4.49 -7.89 -9.89
N VAL A 11 -4.15 -6.66 -10.26
CA VAL A 11 -2.76 -6.16 -10.17
C VAL A 11 -2.25 -6.20 -8.72
N TRP A 12 -3.11 -5.91 -7.76
CA TRP A 12 -2.76 -6.01 -6.33
C TRP A 12 -2.32 -7.43 -5.93
N MET A 13 -3.02 -8.45 -6.45
CA MET A 13 -2.66 -9.84 -6.16
C MET A 13 -1.43 -10.30 -6.95
N GLN A 14 -1.27 -9.85 -8.20
CA GLN A 14 -0.05 -10.12 -8.97
C GLN A 14 1.18 -9.53 -8.26
N GLY A 15 1.12 -8.27 -7.81
CA GLY A 15 2.20 -7.63 -7.08
C GLY A 15 2.54 -8.33 -5.76
N ARG A 16 1.51 -8.72 -4.98
CA ARG A 16 1.72 -9.50 -3.76
C ARG A 16 2.31 -10.89 -4.02
N CYS A 17 1.91 -11.54 -5.11
CA CYS A 17 2.48 -12.83 -5.53
C CYS A 17 3.99 -12.71 -5.80
N VAL A 18 4.40 -11.69 -6.55
CA VAL A 18 5.82 -11.41 -6.79
C VAL A 18 6.55 -11.17 -5.46
N TRP A 19 5.98 -10.26 -4.65
CA TRP A 19 6.61 -9.90 -3.37
C TRP A 19 6.83 -11.11 -2.48
N ILE A 20 5.81 -11.95 -2.26
CA ILE A 20 5.92 -13.09 -1.34
C ILE A 20 6.96 -14.10 -1.81
N PHE A 21 6.98 -14.48 -3.10
CA PHE A 21 7.95 -15.45 -3.59
C PHE A 21 9.38 -14.90 -3.61
N ALA A 22 9.56 -13.64 -4.01
CA ALA A 22 10.87 -12.98 -3.92
C ALA A 22 11.33 -12.84 -2.47
N HIS A 23 10.43 -12.48 -1.56
CA HIS A 23 10.71 -12.37 -0.14
C HIS A 23 11.09 -13.72 0.49
N MET A 24 10.41 -14.80 0.11
CA MET A 24 10.77 -16.16 0.53
C MET A 24 12.16 -16.54 0.03
N CYS A 25 12.54 -16.16 -1.21
CA CYS A 25 13.92 -16.35 -1.69
C CYS A 25 14.93 -15.62 -0.81
N ARG A 26 14.62 -14.44 -0.33
CA ARG A 26 15.48 -13.66 0.56
C ARG A 26 15.65 -14.32 1.93
N LEU A 27 14.59 -14.89 2.48
CA LEU A 27 14.60 -15.47 3.82
C LEU A 27 15.13 -16.92 3.87
N TYR A 28 14.79 -17.71 2.86
CA TYR A 28 15.02 -19.17 2.87
C TYR A 28 15.98 -19.66 1.78
N GLY A 29 16.57 -18.72 1.03
CA GLY A 29 17.42 -19.04 -0.12
C GLY A 29 16.62 -19.15 -1.42
N THR A 30 17.33 -18.84 -2.51
CA THR A 30 16.75 -18.76 -3.84
C THR A 30 16.30 -20.13 -4.34
N ARG A 31 15.06 -20.24 -4.79
CA ARG A 31 14.48 -21.40 -5.46
C ARG A 31 14.00 -21.02 -6.86
N PRO A 32 14.38 -21.81 -7.89
CA PRO A 32 14.03 -21.50 -9.27
C PRO A 32 12.52 -21.35 -9.51
N GLU A 33 11.70 -22.19 -8.90
CA GLU A 33 10.23 -22.15 -9.02
C GLU A 33 9.61 -20.90 -8.43
N TRP A 34 10.19 -20.34 -7.35
CA TRP A 34 9.72 -19.09 -6.75
C TRP A 34 10.09 -17.88 -7.60
N LEU A 35 11.31 -17.87 -8.16
CA LEU A 35 11.73 -16.83 -9.09
C LEU A 35 10.92 -16.85 -10.38
N GLU A 36 10.63 -18.04 -10.91
CA GLU A 36 9.82 -18.19 -12.11
C GLU A 36 8.39 -17.68 -11.90
N ALA A 37 7.75 -18.03 -10.76
CA ALA A 37 6.44 -17.52 -10.40
C ALA A 37 6.44 -15.99 -10.29
N SER A 38 7.46 -15.40 -9.62
CA SER A 38 7.63 -13.95 -9.52
C SER A 38 7.78 -13.31 -10.90
N ARG A 39 8.66 -13.85 -11.75
CA ARG A 39 8.93 -13.32 -13.07
C ARG A 39 7.70 -13.37 -13.97
N SER A 40 6.99 -14.50 -13.98
CA SER A 40 5.74 -14.65 -14.76
C SER A 40 4.71 -13.58 -14.40
N CYS A 41 4.53 -13.28 -13.11
CA CYS A 41 3.63 -12.21 -12.68
C CYS A 41 4.14 -10.81 -13.06
N LEU A 42 5.46 -10.55 -12.97
CA LEU A 42 6.05 -9.27 -13.38
C LEU A 42 5.89 -9.02 -14.88
N ASP A 43 6.22 -10.04 -15.70
CA ASP A 43 6.09 -9.95 -17.16
C ASP A 43 4.64 -9.72 -17.57
N PHE A 44 3.71 -10.44 -16.94
CA PHE A 44 2.27 -10.23 -17.18
C PHE A 44 1.83 -8.80 -16.80
N MET A 45 2.27 -8.28 -15.66
CA MET A 45 1.92 -6.90 -15.27
C MET A 45 2.50 -5.87 -16.23
N GLU A 46 3.74 -6.06 -16.69
CA GLU A 46 4.39 -5.14 -17.62
C GLU A 46 3.71 -5.14 -19.00
N ASP A 47 3.32 -6.31 -19.49
CA ASP A 47 2.76 -6.45 -20.83
C ASP A 47 1.28 -6.03 -20.89
N HIS A 48 0.52 -6.24 -19.82
CA HIS A 48 -0.94 -6.17 -19.85
C HIS A 48 -1.58 -5.20 -18.88
N CYS A 49 -0.90 -4.84 -17.78
CA CYS A 49 -1.56 -4.09 -16.71
C CYS A 49 -1.27 -2.59 -16.71
N ILE A 50 -0.41 -2.10 -17.60
CA ILE A 50 -0.06 -0.68 -17.69
C ILE A 50 -0.90 0.00 -18.76
N ASN A 51 -1.66 1.02 -18.38
CA ASN A 51 -2.37 1.90 -19.29
C ASN A 51 -1.41 2.97 -19.85
N ARG A 52 -0.72 2.64 -20.94
CA ARG A 52 0.29 3.51 -21.54
C ARG A 52 -0.30 4.79 -22.13
N SER A 53 -1.58 4.79 -22.48
CA SER A 53 -2.29 5.97 -22.99
C SER A 53 -2.71 6.95 -21.89
N ALA A 54 -2.68 6.52 -20.63
CA ALA A 54 -3.01 7.33 -19.47
C ALA A 54 -1.79 7.47 -18.51
N GLY A 55 -0.66 7.94 -19.03
CA GLY A 55 0.52 8.27 -18.23
C GLY A 55 1.15 7.09 -17.48
N ASN A 56 1.00 5.87 -18.00
CA ASN A 56 1.44 4.63 -17.38
C ASN A 56 0.76 4.29 -16.03
N ARG A 57 -0.45 4.83 -15.79
CA ARG A 57 -1.30 4.37 -14.70
C ARG A 57 -1.63 2.88 -14.89
N MET A 58 -1.82 2.14 -13.80
CA MET A 58 -2.10 0.72 -13.90
C MET A 58 -3.60 0.43 -13.79
N TYR A 59 -4.05 -0.58 -14.54
CA TYR A 59 -5.39 -1.14 -14.33
C TYR A 59 -5.48 -1.79 -12.95
N PHE A 60 -6.68 -1.81 -12.37
CA PHE A 60 -6.94 -2.57 -11.15
C PHE A 60 -7.11 -4.06 -11.46
N THR A 61 -7.89 -4.36 -12.50
CA THR A 61 -8.12 -5.73 -12.96
C THR A 61 -8.07 -5.81 -14.50
N VAL A 62 -7.59 -6.94 -14.98
CA VAL A 62 -7.57 -7.32 -16.39
C VAL A 62 -8.09 -8.76 -16.53
N THR A 63 -8.51 -9.16 -17.75
CA THR A 63 -8.88 -10.55 -18.04
C THR A 63 -7.65 -11.47 -17.98
N ALA A 64 -7.88 -12.79 -18.06
CA ALA A 64 -6.80 -13.78 -18.10
C ALA A 64 -5.85 -13.58 -19.30
N ASP A 65 -6.36 -13.06 -20.43
CA ASP A 65 -5.61 -12.73 -21.64
C ASP A 65 -5.13 -11.26 -21.68
N GLY A 66 -5.22 -10.55 -20.56
CA GLY A 66 -4.62 -9.21 -20.39
C GLY A 66 -5.45 -8.04 -20.89
N LYS A 67 -6.74 -8.23 -21.22
CA LYS A 67 -7.60 -7.12 -21.64
C LYS A 67 -8.09 -6.31 -20.44
N PRO A 68 -8.12 -4.95 -20.52
CA PRO A 68 -8.58 -4.10 -19.43
C PRO A 68 -10.02 -4.41 -19.01
N LEU A 69 -10.24 -4.55 -17.69
CA LEU A 69 -11.56 -4.70 -17.09
C LEU A 69 -11.92 -3.51 -16.20
N ARG A 70 -10.98 -3.03 -15.39
CA ARG A 70 -11.26 -1.97 -14.42
C ARG A 70 -10.05 -1.08 -14.19
N GLN A 71 -10.28 0.23 -14.24
CA GLN A 71 -9.36 1.27 -13.81
C GLN A 71 -9.83 1.83 -12.47
N ARG A 72 -8.92 2.15 -11.56
CA ARG A 72 -9.23 2.85 -10.32
C ARG A 72 -8.48 4.18 -10.24
N ARG A 73 -9.04 5.11 -9.47
CA ARG A 73 -8.41 6.40 -9.16
C ARG A 73 -7.31 6.30 -8.09
N TYR A 74 -7.32 5.24 -7.30
CA TYR A 74 -6.28 4.99 -6.29
C TYR A 74 -5.00 4.49 -6.93
N CYS A 75 -3.86 4.80 -6.31
CA CYS A 75 -2.52 4.44 -6.80
C CYS A 75 -2.01 3.07 -6.29
N PHE A 76 -2.84 2.31 -5.60
CA PHE A 76 -2.40 1.06 -4.96
C PHE A 76 -1.90 -0.01 -5.95
N SER A 77 -2.38 0.01 -7.21
CA SER A 77 -1.83 -0.87 -8.25
C SER A 77 -0.38 -0.53 -8.55
N GLU A 78 -0.07 0.75 -8.69
CA GLU A 78 1.26 1.28 -8.91
C GLU A 78 2.18 1.01 -7.70
N GLU A 79 1.65 1.12 -6.48
CA GLU A 79 2.39 0.81 -5.25
C GLU A 79 2.76 -0.66 -5.16
N PHE A 80 1.82 -1.59 -5.37
CA PHE A 80 2.13 -3.02 -5.38
C PHE A 80 3.05 -3.41 -6.54
N TYR A 81 2.98 -2.74 -7.67
CA TYR A 81 3.91 -2.94 -8.77
C TYR A 81 5.32 -2.45 -8.41
N ALA A 82 5.46 -1.30 -7.74
CA ALA A 82 6.74 -0.79 -7.26
C ALA A 82 7.37 -1.74 -6.23
N ILE A 83 6.58 -2.16 -5.23
CA ILE A 83 6.99 -3.12 -4.19
C ILE A 83 7.46 -4.44 -4.81
N ALA A 84 6.71 -4.98 -5.77
CA ALA A 84 7.04 -6.21 -6.48
C ALA A 84 8.38 -6.11 -7.21
N ASN A 85 8.56 -5.07 -8.01
CA ASN A 85 9.80 -4.84 -8.75
C ASN A 85 10.99 -4.61 -7.84
N ALA A 86 10.82 -3.87 -6.74
CA ALA A 86 11.88 -3.61 -5.78
C ALA A 86 12.33 -4.88 -5.06
N GLU A 87 11.40 -5.72 -4.57
CA GLU A 87 11.75 -6.98 -3.89
C GLU A 87 12.43 -7.96 -4.86
N TYR A 88 11.92 -8.08 -6.10
CA TYR A 88 12.53 -8.93 -7.12
C TYR A 88 13.94 -8.46 -7.51
N TYR A 89 14.15 -7.13 -7.65
CA TYR A 89 15.47 -6.55 -7.84
C TYR A 89 16.42 -6.92 -6.70
N GLY A 90 15.97 -6.85 -5.46
CA GLY A 90 16.78 -7.19 -4.28
C GLY A 90 17.33 -8.62 -4.27
N ILE A 91 16.69 -9.54 -5.00
CA ILE A 91 17.12 -10.95 -5.12
C ILE A 91 17.93 -11.19 -6.39
N THR A 92 17.55 -10.56 -7.51
CA THR A 92 18.11 -10.88 -8.83
C THR A 92 19.18 -9.91 -9.30
N GLY A 93 19.18 -8.68 -8.78
CA GLY A 93 20.00 -7.59 -9.29
C GLY A 93 19.55 -7.03 -10.65
N ASP A 94 18.34 -7.39 -11.13
CA ASP A 94 17.82 -6.89 -12.42
C ASP A 94 17.52 -5.40 -12.34
N ARG A 95 18.42 -4.60 -12.90
CA ARG A 95 18.33 -3.12 -12.91
C ARG A 95 17.04 -2.59 -13.54
N LYS A 96 16.45 -3.31 -14.51
CA LYS A 96 15.17 -2.89 -15.11
C LYS A 96 14.06 -2.87 -14.06
N CYS A 97 14.07 -3.83 -13.13
CA CYS A 97 13.10 -3.86 -12.03
C CYS A 97 13.29 -2.67 -11.09
N LEU A 98 14.52 -2.30 -10.74
CA LEU A 98 14.76 -1.09 -9.93
C LEU A 98 14.26 0.18 -10.63
N GLU A 99 14.54 0.32 -11.92
CA GLU A 99 14.06 1.47 -12.71
C GLU A 99 12.52 1.54 -12.77
N ARG A 100 11.87 0.38 -12.93
CA ARG A 100 10.40 0.27 -12.89
C ARG A 100 9.84 0.67 -11.53
N ALA A 101 10.45 0.19 -10.45
CA ALA A 101 10.08 0.54 -9.09
C ALA A 101 10.21 2.04 -8.83
N ARG A 102 11.35 2.64 -9.19
CA ARG A 102 11.59 4.09 -9.06
C ARG A 102 10.57 4.94 -9.84
N ARG A 103 10.26 4.55 -11.09
CA ARG A 103 9.24 5.26 -11.89
C ARG A 103 7.85 5.19 -11.28
N ALA A 104 7.44 4.01 -10.83
CA ALA A 104 6.13 3.84 -10.19
C ALA A 104 6.08 4.59 -8.85
N TYR A 105 7.15 4.56 -8.07
CA TYR A 105 7.28 5.32 -6.83
C TYR A 105 7.10 6.83 -7.07
N GLN A 106 7.81 7.38 -8.07
CA GLN A 106 7.71 8.81 -8.41
C GLN A 106 6.29 9.17 -8.89
N LEU A 107 5.68 8.32 -9.71
CA LEU A 107 4.30 8.54 -10.17
C LEU A 107 3.31 8.59 -8.99
N VAL A 108 3.42 7.66 -8.05
CA VAL A 108 2.56 7.65 -6.85
C VAL A 108 2.81 8.90 -6.01
N TYR A 109 4.07 9.25 -5.80
CA TYR A 109 4.43 10.47 -5.07
C TYR A 109 3.78 11.71 -5.69
N ASP A 110 3.94 11.89 -7.00
CA ASP A 110 3.42 13.06 -7.72
C ASP A 110 1.89 13.15 -7.60
N LEU A 111 1.19 12.03 -7.78
CA LEU A 111 -0.27 11.97 -7.68
C LEU A 111 -0.76 12.27 -6.26
N ASN A 112 -0.10 11.74 -5.24
CA ASN A 112 -0.43 12.01 -3.83
C ASN A 112 -0.14 13.47 -3.44
N HIS A 113 0.72 14.17 -4.20
CA HIS A 113 1.05 15.59 -4.00
C HIS A 113 0.35 16.53 -4.98
N GLY A 114 -0.72 16.06 -5.61
CA GLY A 114 -1.64 16.91 -6.37
C GLY A 114 -1.34 17.02 -7.86
N ALA A 115 -0.47 16.19 -8.41
CA ALA A 115 -0.33 16.09 -9.86
C ALA A 115 -1.66 15.63 -10.49
N PRO A 116 -2.02 16.13 -11.68
CA PRO A 116 -3.21 15.69 -12.38
C PRO A 116 -3.18 14.19 -12.69
N ASP A 117 -4.28 13.49 -12.40
CA ASP A 117 -4.41 12.07 -12.76
C ASP A 117 -4.65 11.93 -14.27
N PRO A 118 -3.72 11.33 -15.04
CA PRO A 118 -3.83 11.21 -16.49
C PRO A 118 -4.95 10.24 -16.94
N THR A 119 -5.56 9.47 -16.02
CA THR A 119 -6.73 8.62 -16.36
C THR A 119 -8.00 9.42 -16.58
N GLY A 120 -8.05 10.69 -16.18
CA GLY A 120 -9.25 11.50 -16.17
C GLY A 120 -10.31 11.08 -15.14
N LEU A 121 -10.01 10.10 -14.30
CA LEU A 121 -10.89 9.71 -13.19
C LEU A 121 -10.82 10.77 -12.09
N GLY A 122 -11.88 11.54 -11.96
CA GLY A 122 -12.00 12.54 -10.91
C GLY A 122 -12.01 11.92 -9.49
N PRO A 123 -11.91 12.77 -8.45
CA PRO A 123 -11.97 12.32 -7.06
C PRO A 123 -13.32 11.66 -6.75
N LYS A 124 -13.34 10.82 -5.71
CA LYS A 124 -14.54 10.08 -5.29
C LYS A 124 -15.64 11.01 -4.73
N THR A 125 -15.22 12.11 -4.13
CA THR A 125 -16.10 13.16 -3.60
C THR A 125 -15.66 14.51 -4.17
N SER A 126 -16.59 15.46 -4.29
CA SER A 126 -16.24 16.82 -4.72
C SER A 126 -15.28 17.46 -3.70
N PRO A 127 -14.08 17.88 -4.13
CA PRO A 127 -13.13 18.54 -3.22
C PRO A 127 -13.63 19.90 -2.69
N GLU A 128 -14.57 20.52 -3.37
CA GLU A 128 -15.17 21.78 -2.96
C GLU A 128 -16.12 21.61 -1.77
N THR A 129 -16.78 20.44 -1.71
CA THR A 129 -17.77 20.13 -0.67
C THR A 129 -17.19 19.30 0.46
N ARG A 130 -16.35 18.31 0.11
CA ARG A 130 -15.86 17.34 1.09
C ARG A 130 -14.46 16.85 0.70
N LYS A 131 -13.48 17.60 1.15
CA LYS A 131 -12.07 17.22 1.06
C LYS A 131 -11.63 16.53 2.34
N GLY A 132 -10.87 15.47 2.23
CA GLY A 132 -10.37 14.71 3.39
C GLY A 132 -9.10 13.94 3.03
N ARG A 133 -8.57 13.25 4.03
CA ARG A 133 -7.41 12.36 3.95
C ARG A 133 -7.86 10.92 4.19
N ALA A 134 -7.23 9.97 3.52
CA ALA A 134 -7.41 8.53 3.74
C ALA A 134 -6.16 7.94 4.41
N LEU A 135 -6.35 7.07 5.41
CA LEU A 135 -5.25 6.37 6.10
C LEU A 135 -4.43 5.52 5.14
N ALA A 136 -5.10 4.90 4.16
CA ALA A 136 -4.46 4.03 3.20
C ALA A 136 -3.33 4.71 2.41
N ASP A 137 -3.43 6.03 2.14
CA ASP A 137 -2.42 6.76 1.38
C ASP A 137 -1.05 6.79 2.10
N PRO A 138 -0.89 7.35 3.32
CA PRO A 138 0.38 7.33 4.02
C PRO A 138 0.80 5.93 4.48
N MET A 139 -0.15 5.03 4.76
CA MET A 139 0.12 3.67 5.21
C MET A 139 0.83 2.85 4.14
N ILE A 140 0.24 2.73 2.95
CA ILE A 140 0.82 1.91 1.88
C ILE A 140 2.06 2.57 1.30
N PHE A 141 2.08 3.91 1.22
CA PHE A 141 3.28 4.65 0.80
C PHE A 141 4.46 4.43 1.76
N LEU A 142 4.23 4.34 3.07
CA LEU A 142 5.26 3.98 4.06
C LEU A 142 5.84 2.58 3.77
N ASN A 143 4.98 1.60 3.52
CA ASN A 143 5.43 0.24 3.19
C ASN A 143 6.23 0.21 1.89
N MET A 144 5.72 0.83 0.83
CA MET A 144 6.44 0.92 -0.45
C MET A 144 7.81 1.57 -0.27
N THR A 145 7.87 2.66 0.50
CA THR A 145 9.11 3.38 0.81
C THR A 145 10.09 2.49 1.58
N SER A 146 9.62 1.72 2.57
CA SER A 146 10.44 0.77 3.33
C SER A 146 11.06 -0.31 2.43
N VAL A 147 10.28 -0.86 1.50
CA VAL A 147 10.78 -1.88 0.56
C VAL A 147 11.83 -1.31 -0.39
N LEU A 148 11.57 -0.14 -1.00
CA LEU A 148 12.54 0.50 -1.89
C LEU A 148 13.81 0.91 -1.13
N ARG A 149 13.65 1.51 0.05
CA ARG A 149 14.77 1.93 0.92
C ARG A 149 15.78 0.81 1.17
N ARG A 150 15.29 -0.42 1.32
CA ARG A 150 16.13 -1.59 1.60
C ARG A 150 17.03 -1.98 0.42
N VAL A 151 16.57 -1.78 -0.81
CA VAL A 151 17.25 -2.25 -2.03
C VAL A 151 17.90 -1.14 -2.85
N ASP A 152 17.61 0.12 -2.54
CA ASP A 152 18.04 1.29 -3.28
C ASP A 152 18.75 2.32 -2.38
N PRO A 153 20.00 2.06 -1.99
CA PRO A 153 20.75 2.97 -1.12
C PRO A 153 21.06 4.32 -1.75
N GLU A 154 21.03 4.45 -3.09
CA GLU A 154 21.29 5.71 -3.79
C GLU A 154 20.24 6.78 -3.46
N GLN A 155 19.01 6.37 -3.15
CA GLN A 155 17.87 7.24 -2.82
C GLN A 155 17.55 7.25 -1.31
N ALA A 156 18.43 6.70 -0.48
CA ALA A 156 18.15 6.48 0.95
C ALA A 156 17.64 7.72 1.69
N ALA A 157 18.26 8.89 1.47
CA ALA A 157 17.87 10.13 2.12
C ALA A 157 16.45 10.59 1.75
N LEU A 158 16.06 10.37 0.49
CA LEU A 158 14.70 10.66 0.01
C LEU A 158 13.67 9.76 0.69
N TYR A 159 13.97 8.46 0.74
CA TYR A 159 13.09 7.50 1.41
C TYR A 159 12.97 7.76 2.91
N ASP A 160 14.05 8.15 3.58
CA ASP A 160 14.02 8.53 5.01
C ASP A 160 13.11 9.74 5.26
N GLN A 161 13.17 10.74 4.40
CA GLN A 161 12.30 11.92 4.46
C GLN A 161 10.82 11.54 4.31
N TYR A 162 10.51 10.71 3.31
CA TYR A 162 9.12 10.33 3.04
C TYR A 162 8.54 9.38 4.07
N SER A 163 9.35 8.45 4.60
CA SER A 163 8.94 7.62 5.75
C SER A 163 8.57 8.49 6.95
N ALA A 164 9.39 9.49 7.27
CA ALA A 164 9.12 10.41 8.38
C ALA A 164 7.81 11.20 8.14
N GLN A 165 7.54 11.63 6.91
CA GLN A 165 6.30 12.32 6.56
C GLN A 165 5.08 11.39 6.71
N CYS A 166 5.14 10.14 6.26
CA CYS A 166 4.05 9.17 6.42
C CYS A 166 3.76 8.90 7.90
N VAL A 167 4.80 8.69 8.70
CA VAL A 167 4.66 8.50 10.16
C VAL A 167 3.99 9.72 10.79
N HIS A 168 4.43 10.93 10.42
CA HIS A 168 3.81 12.16 10.88
C HIS A 168 2.31 12.21 10.52
N ASP A 169 1.96 11.97 9.27
CA ASP A 169 0.58 12.09 8.77
C ASP A 169 -0.36 11.07 9.45
N ILE A 170 0.11 9.84 9.67
CA ILE A 170 -0.67 8.82 10.39
C ILE A 170 -1.00 9.29 11.80
N PHE A 171 -0.01 9.75 12.57
CA PHE A 171 -0.22 10.14 13.97
C PHE A 171 -0.86 11.51 14.13
N ALA A 172 -0.55 12.47 13.27
CA ALA A 172 -1.12 13.80 13.33
C ALA A 172 -2.60 13.85 12.92
N TYR A 173 -2.97 13.03 11.93
CA TYR A 173 -4.30 13.15 11.33
C TYR A 173 -5.23 11.98 11.65
N HIS A 174 -4.76 10.75 11.60
CA HIS A 174 -5.63 9.56 11.65
C HIS A 174 -5.72 8.92 13.03
N HIS A 175 -4.63 8.84 13.77
CA HIS A 175 -4.60 8.22 15.09
C HIS A 175 -5.31 9.11 16.12
N LYS A 176 -6.32 8.55 16.82
CA LYS A 176 -7.17 9.24 17.79
C LYS A 176 -7.11 8.53 19.15
N PRO A 177 -6.08 8.81 19.98
CA PRO A 177 -5.93 8.15 21.28
C PRO A 177 -7.14 8.31 22.19
N ASP A 178 -7.76 9.49 22.18
CA ASP A 178 -8.94 9.80 23.02
C ASP A 178 -10.19 9.01 22.58
N LEU A 179 -10.25 8.56 21.33
CA LEU A 179 -11.31 7.72 20.79
C LEU A 179 -10.92 6.23 20.76
N HIS A 180 -9.71 5.87 21.17
CA HIS A 180 -9.15 4.53 21.09
C HIS A 180 -9.26 3.89 19.70
N CYS A 181 -8.99 4.67 18.65
CA CYS A 181 -9.04 4.18 17.26
C CYS A 181 -8.05 4.91 16.35
N THR A 182 -7.89 4.37 15.14
CA THR A 182 -7.26 5.03 14.01
C THR A 182 -8.29 5.12 12.90
N LEU A 183 -8.64 6.33 12.47
CA LEU A 183 -9.74 6.56 11.55
C LEU A 183 -9.30 6.36 10.10
N GLU A 184 -10.10 5.61 9.33
CA GLU A 184 -9.89 5.38 7.89
C GLU A 184 -9.92 6.68 7.08
N SER A 185 -10.81 7.62 7.47
CA SER A 185 -10.96 8.92 6.80
C SER A 185 -11.11 10.04 7.81
N VAL A 186 -10.44 11.17 7.54
CA VAL A 186 -10.50 12.38 8.39
C VAL A 186 -10.59 13.62 7.52
N GLY A 187 -10.94 14.76 8.11
CA GLY A 187 -10.83 16.07 7.47
C GLY A 187 -9.38 16.43 7.13
N MET A 188 -9.18 17.53 6.41
CA MET A 188 -7.86 17.93 5.91
C MET A 188 -6.82 18.19 7.01
N ASN A 189 -7.27 18.67 8.20
CA ASN A 189 -6.42 18.92 9.36
C ASN A 189 -6.56 17.80 10.42
N GLY A 190 -7.11 16.64 10.03
CA GLY A 190 -7.33 15.52 10.94
C GLY A 190 -8.62 15.56 11.74
N GLU A 191 -9.59 16.40 11.35
CA GLU A 191 -10.85 16.51 12.07
C GLU A 191 -11.66 15.21 12.02
N PHE A 192 -12.16 14.77 13.17
CA PHE A 192 -13.12 13.67 13.24
C PHE A 192 -14.47 14.12 12.70
N GLN A 193 -14.87 13.57 11.57
CA GLN A 193 -16.12 13.91 10.87
C GLN A 193 -17.26 13.02 11.36
N SER A 194 -17.72 13.23 12.60
CA SER A 194 -18.69 12.36 13.28
C SER A 194 -20.11 12.42 12.67
N ASP A 195 -20.40 13.43 11.87
CA ASP A 195 -21.70 13.65 11.21
C ASP A 195 -21.90 12.80 9.95
N ILE A 196 -20.85 12.16 9.46
CA ILE A 196 -20.91 11.30 8.26
C ILE A 196 -20.39 9.89 8.54
N SER A 197 -20.99 8.90 7.86
CA SER A 197 -20.59 7.50 8.04
C SER A 197 -19.13 7.25 7.68
N ALA A 198 -18.65 7.80 6.57
CA ALA A 198 -17.24 7.65 6.13
C ALA A 198 -16.24 8.17 7.17
N GLY A 199 -16.59 9.24 7.91
CA GLY A 199 -15.71 9.82 8.94
C GLY A 199 -15.69 9.03 10.25
N ARG A 200 -16.63 8.09 10.45
CA ARG A 200 -16.68 7.22 11.64
C ARG A 200 -16.08 5.84 11.41
N VAL A 201 -15.66 5.54 10.19
CA VAL A 201 -15.17 4.20 9.83
C VAL A 201 -13.79 3.96 10.42
N VAL A 202 -13.67 2.82 11.10
CA VAL A 202 -12.41 2.17 11.41
C VAL A 202 -12.34 0.85 10.62
N ASN A 203 -11.18 0.57 10.04
CA ASN A 203 -10.90 -0.69 9.37
C ASN A 203 -9.83 -1.44 10.19
N PRO A 204 -10.23 -2.39 11.06
CA PRO A 204 -9.29 -3.09 11.93
C PRO A 204 -8.15 -3.78 11.16
N GLY A 205 -8.43 -4.28 9.95
CA GLY A 205 -7.42 -4.90 9.09
C GLY A 205 -6.36 -3.89 8.63
N HIS A 206 -6.78 -2.70 8.19
CA HIS A 206 -5.85 -1.61 7.81
C HIS A 206 -5.05 -1.10 9.02
N ASP A 207 -5.68 -0.96 10.17
CA ASP A 207 -4.99 -0.51 11.38
C ASP A 207 -3.89 -1.50 11.80
N ILE A 208 -4.18 -2.81 11.74
CA ILE A 208 -3.18 -3.85 12.02
C ILE A 208 -2.05 -3.79 10.98
N GLU A 209 -2.39 -3.64 9.70
CA GLU A 209 -1.40 -3.48 8.63
C GLU A 209 -0.55 -2.23 8.85
N CYS A 210 -1.16 -1.10 9.16
CA CYS A 210 -0.49 0.15 9.51
C CYS A 210 0.45 -0.03 10.70
N SER A 211 0.00 -0.72 11.74
CA SER A 211 0.78 -0.91 12.97
C SER A 211 2.11 -1.63 12.71
N TRP A 212 2.11 -2.71 11.93
CA TRP A 212 3.36 -3.42 11.68
C TRP A 212 4.29 -2.67 10.71
N PHE A 213 3.78 -1.88 9.76
CA PHE A 213 4.61 -0.97 8.96
C PHE A 213 5.31 0.07 9.84
N LEU A 214 4.58 0.64 10.80
CA LEU A 214 5.13 1.57 11.78
C LEU A 214 6.17 0.90 12.70
N MET A 215 5.96 -0.36 13.12
CA MET A 215 6.92 -1.12 13.92
C MET A 215 8.20 -1.42 13.14
N GLU A 216 8.11 -1.77 11.85
CA GLU A 216 9.28 -1.93 10.99
C GLU A 216 10.09 -0.63 10.90
N GLU A 217 9.42 0.49 10.68
CA GLU A 217 10.09 1.81 10.63
C GLU A 217 10.70 2.17 12.00
N ALA A 218 9.99 1.92 13.10
CA ALA A 218 10.49 2.13 14.46
C ALA A 218 11.76 1.33 14.73
N ASN A 219 11.79 0.07 14.32
CA ASN A 219 12.97 -0.79 14.44
C ASN A 219 14.14 -0.27 13.59
N ARG A 220 13.85 0.17 12.36
CA ARG A 220 14.86 0.71 11.46
C ARG A 220 15.56 1.95 12.02
N ILE A 221 14.78 2.89 12.61
CA ILE A 221 15.32 4.15 13.16
C ILE A 221 15.72 4.04 14.64
N GLY A 222 15.50 2.89 15.29
CA GLY A 222 15.80 2.67 16.71
C GLY A 222 14.89 3.45 17.67
N SER A 223 13.65 3.78 17.27
CA SER A 223 12.71 4.59 18.05
C SER A 223 11.77 3.74 18.90
N ARG A 224 12.04 3.64 20.20
CA ARG A 224 11.12 2.98 21.15
C ARG A 224 9.78 3.70 21.30
N ASP A 225 9.77 5.03 21.15
CA ASP A 225 8.53 5.82 21.23
C ASP A 225 7.60 5.50 20.06
N LEU A 226 8.15 5.49 18.84
CA LEU A 226 7.37 5.11 17.67
C LEU A 226 6.86 3.67 17.76
N HIS A 227 7.70 2.74 18.25
CA HIS A 227 7.28 1.34 18.44
C HIS A 227 6.09 1.23 19.40
N ARG A 228 6.13 1.92 20.56
CA ARG A 228 5.02 1.94 21.51
C ARG A 228 3.74 2.52 20.90
N LYS A 229 3.84 3.62 20.16
CA LYS A 229 2.69 4.20 19.45
C LYS A 229 2.11 3.25 18.40
N ALA A 230 2.94 2.51 17.71
CA ALA A 230 2.50 1.48 16.76
C ALA A 230 1.77 0.33 17.46
N GLU A 231 2.22 -0.07 18.66
CA GLU A 231 1.52 -1.05 19.50
C GLU A 231 0.14 -0.53 19.96
N ASP A 232 -0.01 0.78 20.20
CA ASP A 232 -1.31 1.37 20.53
C ASP A 232 -2.27 1.26 19.35
N VAL A 233 -1.83 1.55 18.11
CA VAL A 233 -2.63 1.34 16.88
C VAL A 233 -3.11 -0.11 16.79
N PHE A 234 -2.21 -1.09 16.96
CA PHE A 234 -2.56 -2.51 16.96
C PHE A 234 -3.60 -2.86 18.03
N ARG A 235 -3.36 -2.41 19.27
CA ARG A 235 -4.22 -2.72 20.42
C ARG A 235 -5.62 -2.15 20.24
N PHE A 236 -5.74 -0.92 19.74
CA PHE A 236 -7.03 -0.31 19.45
C PHE A 236 -7.79 -1.10 18.39
N ALA A 237 -7.11 -1.50 17.31
CA ALA A 237 -7.69 -2.30 16.24
C ALA A 237 -8.24 -3.65 16.75
N ILE A 238 -7.46 -4.38 17.54
CA ILE A 238 -7.88 -5.67 18.08
C ILE A 238 -9.03 -5.49 19.08
N ASN A 239 -8.93 -4.52 19.99
CA ASN A 239 -9.97 -4.34 21.02
C ASN A 239 -11.33 -3.95 20.43
N ALA A 240 -11.33 -3.14 19.38
CA ALA A 240 -12.56 -2.69 18.73
C ALA A 240 -13.06 -3.68 17.67
N GLY A 241 -12.15 -4.33 16.93
CA GLY A 241 -12.46 -5.10 15.75
C GLY A 241 -12.62 -6.60 15.96
N TRP A 242 -12.28 -7.15 17.14
CA TRP A 242 -12.41 -8.58 17.38
C TRP A 242 -13.86 -8.97 17.65
N ASP A 243 -14.39 -9.90 16.86
CA ASP A 243 -15.72 -10.48 17.08
C ASP A 243 -15.70 -11.41 18.31
N GLN A 244 -16.41 -11.02 19.35
CA GLN A 244 -16.46 -11.77 20.61
C GLN A 244 -17.36 -13.01 20.56
N GLU A 245 -18.29 -13.08 19.60
CA GLU A 245 -19.23 -14.18 19.46
C GLU A 245 -18.68 -15.30 18.58
N TYR A 246 -18.18 -14.95 17.40
CA TYR A 246 -17.73 -15.92 16.39
C TYR A 246 -16.21 -15.99 16.23
N GLY A 247 -15.47 -15.08 16.82
CA GLY A 247 -14.03 -14.93 16.61
C GLY A 247 -13.69 -14.33 15.23
N GLY A 248 -12.48 -13.82 15.11
CA GLY A 248 -12.01 -13.16 13.89
C GLY A 248 -12.20 -11.64 13.92
N LEU A 249 -11.80 -10.97 12.85
CA LEU A 249 -11.85 -9.52 12.73
C LEU A 249 -13.05 -9.08 11.91
N LEU A 250 -13.77 -8.09 12.43
CA LEU A 250 -14.77 -7.35 11.67
C LEU A 250 -14.09 -6.55 10.55
N TYR A 251 -14.78 -6.43 9.40
CA TYR A 251 -14.22 -5.75 8.24
C TYR A 251 -14.22 -4.23 8.41
N PHE A 252 -15.34 -3.68 8.89
CA PHE A 252 -15.51 -2.28 9.30
C PHE A 252 -16.25 -2.18 10.62
N ILE A 253 -15.93 -1.16 11.39
CA ILE A 253 -16.66 -0.76 12.62
C ILE A 253 -16.86 0.75 12.65
#